data_fbd19d8502b72d9cd8084f81550597ef
#
_entry.id   fbd19d8502b72d9cd8084f81550597ef
#
_cell.length_a   1.000
_cell.length_b   1.000
_cell.length_c   1.000
_cell.angle_alpha   90.00
_cell.angle_beta   90.00
_cell.angle_gamma   90.00
#
_symmetry.space_group_name_H-M   'P 1'
#
loop_
_entity.id
_entity.type
_entity.pdbx_description
1 polymer ?
#
loop_
_entity_poly.entity_id
_entity_poly.type
_entity_poly.pdbx_seq_one_letter_code
_entity_poly.pdbx_strand_id
1 'polypeptide(L)'
;MSGYVGRAVLDLFIPRLCVVCGRSLSLHEDHICLDCLADLPRTYYSKMRRNRMADRLNDLIQRDLTEAEPYSYATSLFYYRASTGYRDITKGLKYRGDIASGRYFSGMLAEEMIVSRKVCPDR
;
A
#
# COMPACT_ATOMS: atom_id res chain seq x y z
N MET A 1 11.28 -1.65 25.10
CA MET A 1 12.74 -1.36 25.20
C MET A 1 13.60 -2.55 24.82
N SER A 2 13.31 -3.74 25.34
CA SER A 2 14.04 -4.96 24.97
C SER A 2 13.98 -5.31 23.47
N GLY A 3 12.89 -4.95 22.79
CA GLY A 3 12.73 -5.20 21.36
C GLY A 3 13.71 -4.45 20.46
N TYR A 4 14.14 -3.25 20.85
CA TYR A 4 15.11 -2.47 20.07
C TYR A 4 16.53 -3.04 20.13
N VAL A 5 16.94 -3.56 21.29
CA VAL A 5 18.26 -4.17 21.47
C VAL A 5 18.37 -5.46 20.65
N GLY A 6 17.36 -6.31 20.72
CA GLY A 6 17.31 -7.54 19.93
C GLY A 6 17.29 -7.25 18.43
N ARG A 7 16.56 -6.24 18.02
CA ARG A 7 16.48 -5.80 16.62
C ARG A 7 17.81 -5.25 16.11
N ALA A 8 18.50 -4.44 16.93
CA ALA A 8 19.82 -3.90 16.59
C ALA A 8 20.85 -5.02 16.44
N VAL A 9 20.83 -6.02 17.31
CA VAL A 9 21.72 -7.19 17.23
C VAL A 9 21.44 -8.02 15.98
N LEU A 10 20.15 -8.26 15.67
CA LEU A 10 19.77 -8.97 14.45
C LEU A 10 20.17 -8.22 13.19
N ASP A 11 20.06 -6.88 13.18
CA ASP A 11 20.42 -6.06 12.03
C ASP A 11 21.93 -6.06 11.73
N LEU A 12 22.78 -6.37 12.74
CA LEU A 12 24.21 -6.56 12.53
C LEU A 12 24.52 -7.82 11.73
N PHE A 13 23.72 -8.88 11.89
CA PHE A 13 23.95 -10.18 11.23
C PHE A 13 23.08 -10.37 10.00
N ILE A 14 21.83 -9.87 10.02
CA ILE A 14 20.87 -9.99 8.92
C ILE A 14 20.27 -8.60 8.71
N PRO A 15 20.90 -7.77 7.86
CA PRO A 15 20.39 -6.42 7.63
C PRO A 15 19.03 -6.45 6.97
N ARG A 16 18.08 -5.66 7.50
CA ARG A 16 16.78 -5.45 6.87
C ARG A 16 16.95 -4.44 5.74
N LEU A 17 16.39 -4.74 4.59
CA LEU A 17 16.54 -3.92 3.39
C LEU A 17 15.22 -3.29 3.00
N CYS A 18 15.30 -2.06 2.48
CA CYS A 18 14.15 -1.39 1.88
C CYS A 18 13.64 -2.18 0.68
N VAL A 19 12.35 -2.45 0.65
CA VAL A 19 11.70 -3.21 -0.43
C VAL A 19 11.79 -2.49 -1.79
N VAL A 20 11.98 -1.18 -1.80
CA VAL A 20 12.01 -0.35 -3.02
C VAL A 20 13.43 -0.14 -3.53
N CYS A 21 14.33 0.39 -2.71
CA CYS A 21 15.69 0.76 -3.14
C CYS A 21 16.78 -0.21 -2.71
N GLY A 22 16.47 -1.16 -1.84
CA GLY A 22 17.46 -2.13 -1.33
C GLY A 22 18.42 -1.61 -0.29
N ARG A 23 18.29 -0.35 0.14
CA ARG A 23 19.13 0.23 1.18
C ARG A 23 18.86 -0.42 2.54
N SER A 24 19.87 -0.53 3.39
CA SER A 24 19.70 -1.00 4.76
C SER A 24 18.77 -0.09 5.55
N LEU A 25 17.82 -0.67 6.24
CA LEU A 25 16.84 0.05 7.06
C LEU A 25 17.44 0.41 8.42
N SER A 26 17.08 1.58 8.95
CA SER A 26 17.37 1.97 10.32
C SER A 26 16.43 1.28 11.30
N LEU A 27 16.68 1.44 12.61
CA LEU A 27 15.86 0.85 13.66
C LEU A 27 14.40 1.30 13.63
N HIS A 28 14.15 2.51 13.14
CA HIS A 28 12.83 3.12 13.09
C HIS A 28 12.11 2.93 11.75
N GLU A 29 12.78 2.32 10.78
CA GLU A 29 12.21 2.04 9.47
C GLU A 29 11.75 0.59 9.38
N ASP A 30 10.56 0.36 8.84
CA ASP A 30 9.98 -0.96 8.61
C ASP A 30 9.68 -1.13 7.13
N HIS A 31 10.18 -2.18 6.51
CA HIS A 31 9.92 -2.57 5.11
C HIS A 31 10.37 -1.54 4.07
N ILE A 32 10.20 -0.26 4.31
CA ILE A 32 10.53 0.82 3.38
C ILE A 32 11.29 1.92 4.11
N CYS A 33 12.32 2.48 3.47
CA CYS A 33 13.07 3.59 4.07
C CYS A 33 12.28 4.89 3.96
N LEU A 34 12.64 5.87 4.80
CA LEU A 34 11.93 7.16 4.85
C LEU A 34 11.95 7.89 3.51
N ASP A 35 13.06 7.83 2.78
CA ASP A 35 13.17 8.49 1.47
C ASP A 35 12.19 7.89 0.46
N CYS A 36 12.13 6.56 0.38
CA CYS A 36 11.19 5.88 -0.52
C CYS A 36 9.74 6.08 -0.08
N LEU A 37 9.50 6.14 1.23
CA LEU A 37 8.16 6.41 1.77
C LEU A 37 7.70 7.83 1.40
N ALA A 38 8.60 8.82 1.49
CA ALA A 38 8.32 10.19 1.10
C ALA A 38 8.03 10.32 -0.40
N ASP A 39 8.74 9.53 -1.21
CA ASP A 39 8.58 9.53 -2.68
C ASP A 39 7.50 8.56 -3.17
N LEU A 40 6.81 7.85 -2.27
CA LEU A 40 5.77 6.90 -2.63
C LEU A 40 4.74 7.57 -3.55
N PRO A 41 4.51 7.04 -4.78
CA PRO A 41 3.59 7.66 -5.73
C PRO A 41 2.13 7.43 -5.34
N ARG A 42 1.68 8.09 -4.27
CA ARG A 42 0.33 7.94 -3.73
C ARG A 42 -0.72 8.42 -4.71
N THR A 43 -1.83 7.71 -4.78
CA THR A 43 -2.97 8.11 -5.60
C THR A 43 -3.85 9.16 -4.93
N TYR A 44 -3.92 9.13 -3.61
CA TYR A 44 -4.85 9.92 -2.78
C TYR A 44 -6.33 9.71 -3.16
N TYR A 45 -6.64 8.61 -3.83
CA TYR A 45 -8.00 8.29 -4.27
C TYR A 45 -8.98 8.15 -3.10
N SER A 46 -8.50 7.72 -1.94
CA SER A 46 -9.32 7.64 -0.73
C SER A 46 -9.89 9.00 -0.30
N LYS A 47 -9.22 10.10 -0.65
CA LYS A 47 -9.66 11.47 -0.33
C LYS A 47 -10.59 12.05 -1.36
N MET A 48 -10.76 11.39 -2.50
CA MET A 48 -11.60 11.87 -3.60
C MET A 48 -12.98 11.24 -3.54
N ARG A 49 -14.03 12.05 -3.78
CA ARG A 49 -15.39 11.55 -3.87
C ARG A 49 -15.58 10.64 -5.08
N ARG A 50 -14.95 10.99 -6.20
CA ARG A 50 -14.88 10.17 -7.41
C ARG A 50 -13.42 10.17 -7.88
N ASN A 51 -12.99 9.05 -8.44
CA ASN A 51 -11.63 8.92 -8.94
C ASN A 51 -11.60 8.04 -10.20
N ARG A 52 -10.50 8.13 -10.94
CA ARG A 52 -10.34 7.44 -12.22
C ARG A 52 -10.45 5.92 -12.10
N MET A 53 -9.97 5.34 -11.00
CA MET A 53 -10.04 3.89 -10.76
C MET A 53 -11.49 3.45 -10.58
N ALA A 54 -12.25 4.17 -9.75
CA ALA A 54 -13.66 3.89 -9.52
C ALA A 54 -14.48 4.11 -10.80
N ASP A 55 -14.22 5.18 -11.54
CA ASP A 55 -14.90 5.46 -12.80
C ASP A 55 -14.69 4.31 -13.80
N ARG A 56 -13.45 3.86 -13.93
CA ARG A 56 -13.13 2.75 -14.84
C ARG A 56 -13.77 1.43 -14.40
N LEU A 57 -13.83 1.17 -13.10
CA LEU A 57 -14.53 0.00 -12.55
C LEU A 57 -16.02 0.06 -12.89
N ASN A 58 -16.64 1.22 -12.68
CA ASN A 58 -18.06 1.40 -12.95
C ASN A 58 -18.38 1.29 -14.46
N ASP A 59 -17.51 1.79 -15.32
CA ASP A 59 -17.65 1.59 -16.77
C ASP A 59 -17.63 0.11 -17.17
N LEU A 60 -16.76 -0.68 -16.52
CA LEU A 60 -16.70 -2.12 -16.76
C LEU A 60 -17.96 -2.82 -16.25
N ILE A 61 -18.43 -2.46 -15.06
CA ILE A 61 -19.65 -3.03 -14.47
C ILE A 61 -20.87 -2.74 -15.38
N GLN A 62 -21.01 -1.49 -15.85
CA GLN A 62 -22.12 -1.10 -16.71
C GLN A 62 -22.09 -1.78 -18.08
N ARG A 63 -20.91 -2.15 -18.54
CA ARG A 63 -20.77 -2.86 -19.81
C ARG A 63 -21.33 -4.29 -19.75
N ASP A 64 -21.16 -4.93 -18.59
CA ASP A 64 -21.50 -6.33 -18.41
C ASP A 64 -22.87 -6.54 -17.75
N LEU A 65 -23.40 -5.52 -17.09
CA LEU A 65 -24.68 -5.57 -16.39
C LEU A 65 -25.72 -4.72 -17.10
N THR A 66 -26.91 -5.31 -17.28
CA THR A 66 -28.04 -4.66 -17.96
C THR A 66 -28.83 -3.73 -17.05
N GLU A 67 -28.68 -3.87 -15.74
CA GLU A 67 -29.38 -3.06 -14.76
C GLU A 67 -28.47 -1.94 -14.23
N ALA A 68 -29.06 -0.78 -13.95
CA ALA A 68 -28.31 0.34 -13.39
C ALA A 68 -27.91 0.07 -11.95
N GLU A 69 -26.63 -0.17 -11.74
CA GLU A 69 -26.08 -0.36 -10.41
C GLU A 69 -25.65 0.98 -9.79
N PRO A 70 -25.74 1.12 -8.46
CA PRO A 70 -25.19 2.30 -7.81
C PRO A 70 -23.67 2.39 -8.03
N TYR A 71 -23.14 3.62 -8.01
CA TYR A 71 -21.71 3.86 -8.21
C TYR A 71 -20.88 3.11 -7.17
N SER A 72 -20.03 2.20 -7.63
CA SER A 72 -19.10 1.46 -6.79
C SER A 72 -17.82 2.25 -6.58
N TYR A 73 -17.39 2.33 -5.33
CA TYR A 73 -16.16 3.02 -4.95
C TYR A 73 -14.96 2.08 -5.09
N ALA A 74 -13.83 2.64 -5.55
CA ALA A 74 -12.56 1.91 -5.61
C ALA A 74 -11.43 2.86 -5.22
N THR A 75 -10.40 2.32 -4.58
CA THR A 75 -9.22 3.08 -4.19
C THR A 75 -7.96 2.24 -4.25
N SER A 76 -6.81 2.91 -4.24
CA SER A 76 -5.50 2.28 -4.13
C SER A 76 -4.58 3.20 -3.34
N LEU A 77 -3.53 2.63 -2.75
CA LEU A 77 -2.55 3.39 -1.98
C LEU A 77 -1.60 4.18 -2.89
N PHE A 78 -1.06 3.51 -3.90
CA PHE A 78 -0.08 4.09 -4.81
C PHE A 78 -0.26 3.59 -6.23
N TYR A 79 0.32 4.34 -7.19
CA TYR A 79 0.34 3.94 -8.59
C TYR A 79 1.34 2.82 -8.81
N TYR A 80 0.95 1.78 -9.53
CA TYR A 80 1.86 0.75 -9.99
C TYR A 80 2.68 1.30 -11.16
N ARG A 81 4.00 1.29 -10.98
CA ARG A 81 4.96 1.71 -12.02
C ARG A 81 5.95 0.59 -12.27
N ALA A 82 5.82 -0.06 -13.41
CA ALA A 82 6.63 -1.23 -13.77
C ALA A 82 8.13 -0.93 -13.87
N SER A 83 8.49 0.30 -14.14
CA SER A 83 9.88 0.73 -14.32
C SER A 83 10.57 1.17 -13.02
N THR A 84 9.88 1.12 -11.87
CA THR A 84 10.43 1.58 -10.59
C THR A 84 10.44 0.47 -9.55
N GLY A 85 11.25 0.65 -8.49
CA GLY A 85 11.31 -0.29 -7.37
C GLY A 85 9.99 -0.47 -6.61
N TYR A 86 9.04 0.43 -6.78
CA TYR A 86 7.72 0.32 -6.12
C TYR A 86 6.92 -0.90 -6.59
N ARG A 87 7.19 -1.40 -7.78
CA ARG A 87 6.60 -2.67 -8.26
C ARG A 87 6.97 -3.85 -7.36
N ASP A 88 8.11 -3.79 -6.68
CA ASP A 88 8.60 -4.87 -5.85
C ASP A 88 7.77 -5.09 -4.60
N ILE A 89 7.05 -4.07 -4.13
CA ILE A 89 6.07 -4.19 -3.05
C ILE A 89 5.00 -5.22 -3.44
N THR A 90 4.39 -5.04 -4.60
CA THR A 90 3.33 -5.93 -5.11
C THR A 90 3.89 -7.31 -5.50
N LYS A 91 5.05 -7.34 -6.14
CA LYS A 91 5.71 -8.60 -6.52
C LYS A 91 6.13 -9.42 -5.31
N GLY A 92 6.60 -8.77 -4.25
CA GLY A 92 6.94 -9.44 -3.00
C GLY A 92 5.75 -10.20 -2.42
N LEU A 93 4.59 -9.55 -2.40
CA LEU A 93 3.36 -10.17 -1.91
C LEU A 93 2.89 -11.32 -2.81
N LYS A 94 2.85 -11.10 -4.13
CA LYS A 94 2.33 -12.09 -5.09
C LYS A 94 3.21 -13.32 -5.25
N TYR A 95 4.53 -13.13 -5.34
CA TYR A 95 5.44 -14.18 -5.81
C TYR A 95 6.42 -14.66 -4.74
N ARG A 96 6.65 -13.88 -3.69
CA ARG A 96 7.61 -14.22 -2.63
C ARG A 96 6.94 -14.46 -1.27
N GLY A 97 5.62 -14.32 -1.20
CA GLY A 97 4.87 -14.54 0.03
C GLY A 97 5.20 -13.57 1.16
N ASP A 98 5.60 -12.34 0.82
CA ASP A 98 5.96 -11.31 1.80
C ASP A 98 4.71 -10.71 2.45
N ILE A 99 4.09 -11.50 3.32
CA ILE A 99 2.83 -11.15 3.99
C ILE A 99 3.03 -9.97 4.95
N ALA A 100 4.17 -9.90 5.63
CA ALA A 100 4.45 -8.83 6.59
C ALA A 100 4.47 -7.46 5.91
N SER A 101 5.14 -7.36 4.76
CA SER A 101 5.15 -6.15 3.95
C SER A 101 3.75 -5.80 3.43
N GLY A 102 3.01 -6.82 2.98
CA GLY A 102 1.62 -6.66 2.54
C GLY A 102 0.73 -6.09 3.64
N ARG A 103 0.87 -6.57 4.86
CA ARG A 103 0.12 -6.06 6.03
C ARG A 103 0.48 -4.60 6.34
N TYR A 104 1.75 -4.26 6.24
CA TYR A 104 2.23 -2.90 6.48
C TYR A 104 1.57 -1.90 5.51
N PHE A 105 1.63 -2.17 4.20
CA PHE A 105 1.06 -1.29 3.19
C PHE A 105 -0.46 -1.29 3.17
N SER A 106 -1.09 -2.44 3.42
CA SER A 106 -2.55 -2.52 3.57
C SER A 106 -3.05 -1.73 4.76
N GLY A 107 -2.29 -1.73 5.86
CA GLY A 107 -2.58 -0.92 7.04
C GLY A 107 -2.58 0.57 6.73
N MET A 108 -1.61 1.03 5.94
CA MET A 108 -1.55 2.43 5.49
C MET A 108 -2.80 2.81 4.68
N LEU A 109 -3.22 1.96 3.75
CA LEU A 109 -4.42 2.20 2.96
C LEU A 109 -5.68 2.19 3.84
N ALA A 110 -5.77 1.25 4.76
CA ALA A 110 -6.89 1.17 5.70
C ALA A 110 -7.01 2.44 6.55
N GLU A 111 -5.90 2.96 7.05
CA GLU A 111 -5.88 4.23 7.80
C GLU A 111 -6.38 5.39 6.95
N GLU A 112 -5.93 5.50 5.70
CA GLU A 112 -6.40 6.53 4.77
C GLU A 112 -7.92 6.43 4.54
N MET A 113 -8.43 5.22 4.36
CA MET A 113 -9.86 4.99 4.14
C MET A 113 -10.69 5.36 5.37
N ILE A 114 -10.23 5.01 6.56
CA ILE A 114 -10.92 5.35 7.81
C ILE A 114 -10.95 6.87 8.02
N VAL A 115 -9.81 7.53 7.85
CA VAL A 115 -9.68 8.99 8.00
C VAL A 115 -10.57 9.72 7.00
N SER A 116 -10.65 9.22 5.76
CA SER A 116 -11.48 9.83 4.72
C SER A 116 -12.96 9.44 4.79
N ARG A 117 -13.32 8.59 5.76
CA ARG A 117 -14.70 8.10 5.97
C ARG A 117 -15.27 7.32 4.77
N LYS A 118 -14.40 6.69 4.00
CA LYS A 118 -14.82 5.83 2.87
C LYS A 118 -15.23 4.44 3.33
N VAL A 119 -14.75 4.02 4.49
CA VAL A 119 -15.24 2.83 5.18
C VAL A 119 -16.13 3.30 6.31
N CYS A 120 -17.37 2.86 6.30
CA CYS A 120 -18.36 3.19 7.32
C CYS A 120 -18.48 2.01 8.28
N PRO A 121 -17.87 2.08 9.48
CA PRO A 121 -17.98 0.99 10.45
C PRO A 121 -19.37 0.82 11.06
N ASP A 122 -20.24 1.81 10.88
CA ASP A 122 -21.60 1.84 11.45
C ASP A 122 -22.66 1.18 10.55
N ARG A 123 -22.24 0.52 9.51
CA ARG A 123 -23.18 -0.16 8.59
C ARG A 123 -23.00 -1.65 8.65
#